data_d51deb89fbf9614670d6cca5e7830be9
#
_entry.id   d51deb89fbf9614670d6cca5e7830be9
#
_cell.length_a   1.000
_cell.length_b   1.000
_cell.length_c   1.000
_cell.angle_alpha   90.00
_cell.angle_beta   90.00
_cell.angle_gamma   90.00
#
_symmetry.space_group_name_H-M   'P 1'
#
loop_
_entity.id
_entity.type
_entity.pdbx_description
1 polymer ?
#
loop_
_entity_poly.entity_id
_entity_poly.type
_entity_poly.pdbx_seq_one_letter_code
_entity_poly.pdbx_strand_id
1 'polypeptide(L)'
;MKKIIPLLVSALMLLSLAACGSKTTTPETTAAPAASGGKTLVIYFSATGNTKAAAEAIAAATGGDLLELEPAEPYTSADLDYNNADSRVSREHDDETLRDVALKTTTVANWADYDTVYIGYPIWWGIAAWPVDTFVKANDFTGKTVIPFCTSGSSDIGESGTQLAALAGTGDWQTGKRFPSAVTQQEVAD
;
A
#
# COMPACT_ATOMS: atom_id res chain seq x y z
N MET A 1 -47.01 59.42 20.95
CA MET A 1 -48.16 58.86 21.66
C MET A 1 -47.80 57.41 21.96
N LYS A 2 -47.37 57.17 23.25
CA LYS A 2 -48.12 56.41 24.24
C LYS A 2 -48.61 55.05 23.67
N LYS A 3 -48.27 53.85 24.20
CA LYS A 3 -48.25 53.31 25.58
C LYS A 3 -47.59 51.90 25.50
N ILE A 4 -46.61 51.47 26.34
CA ILE A 4 -46.74 50.83 27.66
C ILE A 4 -47.20 49.34 27.59
N ILE A 5 -46.26 48.38 27.80
CA ILE A 5 -45.98 47.32 28.79
C ILE A 5 -47.22 46.54 29.36
N PRO A 6 -47.21 45.24 29.74
CA PRO A 6 -46.22 44.58 30.61
C PRO A 6 -45.91 43.12 30.19
N LEU A 7 -44.72 42.59 30.52
CA LEU A 7 -44.28 41.83 31.69
C LEU A 7 -45.13 40.63 32.08
N LEU A 8 -44.59 39.45 31.93
CA LEU A 8 -44.83 38.35 32.87
C LEU A 8 -43.62 37.42 32.95
N VAL A 9 -43.09 37.41 34.13
CA VAL A 9 -42.02 36.54 34.66
C VAL A 9 -42.58 35.14 34.87
N SER A 10 -41.84 34.14 34.56
CA SER A 10 -41.92 32.86 35.26
C SER A 10 -40.51 32.20 35.27
N ALA A 11 -39.96 32.28 36.44
CA ALA A 11 -38.80 31.52 36.85
C ALA A 11 -39.21 30.04 37.06
N LEU A 12 -38.34 29.13 36.56
CA LEU A 12 -38.31 27.79 37.14
C LEU A 12 -36.85 27.34 37.17
N MET A 13 -36.31 27.34 38.37
CA MET A 13 -35.11 26.63 38.77
C MET A 13 -35.29 25.13 38.55
N LEU A 14 -34.30 24.40 38.08
CA LEU A 14 -34.04 23.05 38.55
C LEU A 14 -32.62 22.59 38.18
N LEU A 15 -31.88 22.40 39.25
CA LEU A 15 -30.88 21.37 39.52
C LEU A 15 -29.77 21.04 38.49
N SER A 16 -28.60 21.48 38.84
CA SER A 16 -27.29 20.96 38.52
C SER A 16 -27.15 19.49 38.99
N LEU A 17 -26.96 18.55 38.05
CA LEU A 17 -26.27 17.27 38.35
C LEU A 17 -24.91 17.31 37.64
N ALA A 18 -23.86 17.45 38.43
CA ALA A 18 -22.50 17.18 38.04
C ALA A 18 -22.34 15.67 37.85
N ALA A 19 -22.25 15.21 36.61
CA ALA A 19 -21.78 13.88 36.28
C ALA A 19 -20.33 13.98 35.80
N CYS A 20 -19.37 13.57 36.65
CA CYS A 20 -18.04 13.22 36.24
C CYS A 20 -18.10 12.09 35.26
N GLY A 21 -18.02 12.37 33.96
CA GLY A 21 -17.85 11.39 32.90
C GLY A 21 -16.36 11.29 32.55
N SER A 22 -15.78 10.15 32.91
CA SER A 22 -14.45 9.73 32.48
C SER A 22 -14.33 9.86 30.97
N LYS A 23 -13.29 10.56 30.51
CA LYS A 23 -12.90 10.57 29.10
C LYS A 23 -12.41 9.17 28.72
N THR A 24 -13.30 8.39 28.14
CA THR A 24 -12.91 7.19 27.37
C THR A 24 -12.34 7.71 26.05
N THR A 25 -11.02 7.70 25.92
CA THR A 25 -10.34 7.85 24.64
C THR A 25 -10.66 6.59 23.82
N THR A 26 -11.61 6.72 22.93
CA THR A 26 -11.80 5.75 21.85
C THR A 26 -10.53 5.78 20.99
N PRO A 27 -9.89 4.65 20.68
CA PRO A 27 -8.82 4.62 19.69
C PRO A 27 -9.44 5.07 18.36
N GLU A 28 -8.87 6.12 17.78
CA GLU A 28 -9.18 6.54 16.43
C GLU A 28 -8.70 5.43 15.50
N THR A 29 -9.63 4.59 15.09
CA THR A 29 -9.41 3.64 14.00
C THR A 29 -9.14 4.48 12.76
N THR A 30 -7.89 4.54 12.34
CA THR A 30 -7.52 5.09 11.04
C THR A 30 -8.18 4.20 9.99
N ALA A 31 -9.37 4.60 9.55
CA ALA A 31 -10.05 3.96 8.44
C ALA A 31 -9.13 4.05 7.21
N ALA A 32 -8.88 2.92 6.58
CA ALA A 32 -8.29 2.88 5.26
C ALA A 32 -9.08 3.84 4.34
N PRO A 33 -8.42 4.57 3.42
CA PRO A 33 -9.11 5.48 2.51
C PRO A 33 -10.22 4.72 1.80
N ALA A 34 -11.44 5.24 1.90
CA ALA A 34 -12.59 4.69 1.18
C ALA A 34 -12.27 4.74 -0.32
N ALA A 35 -12.32 3.60 -0.98
CA ALA A 35 -12.12 3.48 -2.41
C ALA A 35 -13.05 4.45 -3.14
N SER A 36 -12.48 5.38 -3.88
CA SER A 36 -13.17 6.12 -4.94
C SER A 36 -13.76 5.06 -5.88
N GLY A 37 -14.99 5.20 -6.33
CA GLY A 37 -15.80 4.15 -6.98
C GLY A 37 -15.25 3.46 -8.26
N GLY A 38 -13.94 3.48 -8.51
CA GLY A 38 -13.23 2.76 -9.56
C GLY A 38 -12.74 1.38 -9.11
N LYS A 39 -12.20 0.62 -10.06
CA LYS A 39 -11.66 -0.71 -9.77
C LYS A 39 -10.33 -0.64 -9.02
N THR A 40 -10.07 -1.67 -8.23
CA THR A 40 -8.79 -1.89 -7.55
C THR A 40 -7.98 -2.95 -8.30
N LEU A 41 -6.68 -2.69 -8.47
CA LEU A 41 -5.73 -3.65 -8.99
C LEU A 41 -4.62 -3.89 -7.95
N VAL A 42 -4.27 -5.13 -7.72
CA VAL A 42 -3.17 -5.54 -6.85
C VAL A 42 -2.08 -6.15 -7.71
N ILE A 43 -1.03 -5.39 -7.93
CA ILE A 43 0.14 -5.78 -8.71
C ILE A 43 1.24 -6.21 -7.75
N TYR A 44 1.95 -7.28 -8.05
CA TYR A 44 3.04 -7.73 -7.19
C TYR A 44 4.12 -8.51 -7.93
N PHE A 45 5.34 -8.41 -7.42
CA PHE A 45 6.41 -9.36 -7.70
C PHE A 45 6.64 -10.24 -6.47
N SER A 46 6.79 -11.54 -6.67
CA SER A 46 7.04 -12.48 -5.57
C SER A 46 8.08 -13.53 -5.96
N ALA A 47 9.26 -13.48 -5.33
CA ALA A 47 10.33 -14.44 -5.58
C ALA A 47 10.13 -15.78 -4.86
N THR A 48 9.52 -15.78 -3.67
CA THR A 48 9.40 -16.95 -2.77
C THR A 48 7.97 -17.22 -2.30
N GLY A 49 6.97 -16.55 -2.87
CA GLY A 49 5.56 -16.73 -2.52
C GLY A 49 5.03 -15.83 -1.41
N ASN A 50 5.88 -15.18 -0.60
CA ASN A 50 5.44 -14.36 0.53
C ASN A 50 4.64 -13.13 0.07
N THR A 51 5.16 -12.38 -0.90
CA THR A 51 4.46 -11.20 -1.45
C THR A 51 3.17 -11.59 -2.16
N LYS A 52 3.16 -12.76 -2.83
CA LYS A 52 1.95 -13.31 -3.43
C LYS A 52 0.85 -13.53 -2.39
N ALA A 53 1.17 -14.16 -1.26
CA ALA A 53 0.20 -14.38 -0.19
C ALA A 53 -0.39 -13.05 0.35
N ALA A 54 0.44 -12.03 0.53
CA ALA A 54 -0.02 -10.70 0.92
C ALA A 54 -0.91 -10.06 -0.16
N ALA A 55 -0.53 -10.16 -1.43
CA ALA A 55 -1.31 -9.64 -2.55
C ALA A 55 -2.69 -10.32 -2.67
N GLU A 56 -2.75 -11.63 -2.52
CA GLU A 56 -4.00 -12.41 -2.53
C GLU A 56 -4.93 -11.98 -1.37
N ALA A 57 -4.36 -11.74 -0.18
CA ALA A 57 -5.12 -11.27 0.96
C ALA A 57 -5.66 -9.83 0.76
N ILE A 58 -4.85 -8.92 0.20
CA ILE A 58 -5.28 -7.55 -0.16
C ILE A 58 -6.40 -7.63 -1.22
N ALA A 59 -6.23 -8.41 -2.27
CA ALA A 59 -7.24 -8.57 -3.32
C ALA A 59 -8.56 -9.11 -2.76
N ALA A 60 -8.50 -10.10 -1.87
CA ALA A 60 -9.69 -10.63 -1.20
C ALA A 60 -10.40 -9.57 -0.32
N ALA A 61 -9.63 -8.73 0.39
CA ALA A 61 -10.18 -7.67 1.25
C ALA A 61 -10.79 -6.50 0.46
N THR A 62 -10.21 -6.18 -0.70
CA THR A 62 -10.61 -5.02 -1.52
C THR A 62 -11.56 -5.37 -2.67
N GLY A 63 -11.70 -6.66 -3.00
CA GLY A 63 -12.37 -7.10 -4.23
C GLY A 63 -11.58 -6.76 -5.49
N GLY A 64 -10.27 -6.53 -5.37
CA GLY A 64 -9.38 -6.13 -6.45
C GLY A 64 -8.96 -7.28 -7.35
N ASP A 65 -8.63 -6.93 -8.61
CA ASP A 65 -8.00 -7.85 -9.54
C ASP A 65 -6.53 -8.06 -9.19
N LEU A 66 -5.96 -9.22 -9.50
CA LEU A 66 -4.55 -9.57 -9.24
C LEU A 66 -3.74 -9.56 -10.53
N LEU A 67 -2.51 -9.03 -10.45
CA LEU A 67 -1.50 -9.12 -11.52
C LEU A 67 -0.13 -9.47 -10.93
N GLU A 68 0.39 -10.64 -11.26
CA GLU A 68 1.76 -11.03 -10.94
C GLU A 68 2.74 -10.49 -11.99
N LEU A 69 3.77 -9.79 -11.52
CA LEU A 69 4.89 -9.37 -12.37
C LEU A 69 5.85 -10.54 -12.51
N GLU A 70 5.90 -11.11 -13.71
CA GLU A 70 6.76 -12.25 -13.99
C GLU A 70 7.99 -11.79 -14.78
N PRO A 71 9.22 -11.95 -14.24
CA PRO A 71 10.43 -11.78 -15.02
C PRO A 71 10.44 -12.69 -16.25
N ALA A 72 10.91 -12.19 -17.40
CA ALA A 72 11.05 -13.00 -18.61
C ALA A 72 11.93 -14.23 -18.36
N GLU A 73 12.97 -14.06 -17.52
CA GLU A 73 13.78 -15.13 -16.96
C GLU A 73 13.50 -15.21 -15.46
N PRO A 74 12.70 -16.20 -15.00
CA PRO A 74 12.39 -16.35 -13.58
C PRO A 74 13.62 -16.57 -12.72
N TYR A 75 13.60 -16.04 -11.48
CA TYR A 75 14.66 -16.32 -10.51
C TYR A 75 14.55 -17.75 -9.99
N THR A 76 15.63 -18.50 -10.10
CA THR A 76 15.78 -19.80 -9.44
C THR A 76 16.21 -19.64 -7.98
N SER A 77 16.17 -20.71 -7.19
CA SER A 77 16.70 -20.67 -5.82
C SER A 77 18.20 -20.33 -5.77
N ALA A 78 18.96 -20.73 -6.79
CA ALA A 78 20.39 -20.38 -6.90
C ALA A 78 20.58 -18.90 -7.23
N ASP A 79 19.70 -18.31 -8.05
CA ASP A 79 19.70 -16.88 -8.37
C ASP A 79 19.40 -16.01 -7.17
N LEU A 80 18.64 -16.52 -6.20
CA LEU A 80 18.22 -15.81 -4.99
C LEU A 80 19.15 -16.01 -3.79
N ASP A 81 20.25 -16.74 -3.94
CA ASP A 81 21.20 -16.93 -2.85
C ASP A 81 22.07 -15.69 -2.63
N TYR A 82 21.56 -14.76 -1.82
CA TYR A 82 22.25 -13.51 -1.46
C TYR A 82 23.55 -13.71 -0.64
N ASN A 83 23.85 -14.94 -0.17
CA ASN A 83 25.14 -15.26 0.45
C ASN A 83 26.22 -15.66 -0.57
N ASN A 84 25.83 -15.91 -1.82
CA ASN A 84 26.72 -16.18 -2.92
C ASN A 84 26.91 -14.92 -3.77
N ALA A 85 28.11 -14.35 -3.79
CA ALA A 85 28.42 -13.17 -4.57
C ALA A 85 28.23 -13.35 -6.09
N ASP A 86 28.35 -14.59 -6.57
CA ASP A 86 28.15 -14.93 -8.00
C ASP A 86 26.67 -15.21 -8.36
N SER A 87 25.76 -15.18 -7.39
CA SER A 87 24.33 -15.34 -7.69
C SER A 87 23.81 -14.17 -8.52
N ARG A 88 22.73 -14.40 -9.25
CA ARG A 88 22.11 -13.35 -10.07
C ARG A 88 21.71 -12.14 -9.23
N VAL A 89 21.02 -12.35 -8.12
CA VAL A 89 20.53 -11.26 -7.26
C VAL A 89 21.68 -10.47 -6.63
N SER A 90 22.81 -11.11 -6.27
CA SER A 90 23.98 -10.41 -5.72
C SER A 90 24.69 -9.57 -6.80
N ARG A 91 24.85 -10.10 -8.00
CA ARG A 91 25.43 -9.33 -9.11
C ARG A 91 24.54 -8.14 -9.52
N GLU A 92 23.22 -8.32 -9.56
CA GLU A 92 22.27 -7.24 -9.82
C GLU A 92 22.27 -6.20 -8.68
N HIS A 93 22.56 -6.61 -7.45
CA HIS A 93 22.75 -5.66 -6.34
C HIS A 93 24.02 -4.83 -6.50
N ASP A 94 25.14 -5.45 -6.85
CA ASP A 94 26.45 -4.80 -6.95
C ASP A 94 26.58 -3.93 -8.20
N ASP A 95 25.87 -4.28 -9.28
CA ASP A 95 25.83 -3.53 -10.54
C ASP A 95 24.41 -3.12 -10.88
N GLU A 96 24.08 -1.86 -10.64
CA GLU A 96 22.74 -1.31 -10.90
C GLU A 96 22.31 -1.39 -12.37
N THR A 97 23.25 -1.47 -13.30
CA THR A 97 22.94 -1.59 -14.73
C THR A 97 22.29 -2.94 -15.07
N LEU A 98 22.44 -3.94 -14.20
CA LEU A 98 21.81 -5.25 -14.33
C LEU A 98 20.38 -5.31 -13.74
N ARG A 99 19.93 -4.26 -13.05
CA ARG A 99 18.60 -4.20 -12.42
C ARG A 99 17.46 -3.93 -13.39
N ASP A 100 17.75 -3.70 -14.67
CA ASP A 100 16.70 -3.55 -15.69
C ASP A 100 16.17 -4.92 -16.13
N VAL A 101 15.44 -5.55 -15.21
CA VAL A 101 14.93 -6.92 -15.38
C VAL A 101 13.72 -6.90 -16.30
N ALA A 102 13.86 -7.54 -17.48
CA ALA A 102 12.77 -7.68 -18.41
C ALA A 102 11.60 -8.49 -17.80
N LEU A 103 10.38 -8.00 -17.96
CA LEU A 103 9.14 -8.69 -17.58
C LEU A 103 8.51 -9.35 -18.81
N LYS A 104 7.76 -10.44 -18.60
CA LYS A 104 6.95 -11.06 -19.66
C LYS A 104 5.93 -10.08 -20.25
N THR A 105 5.39 -9.21 -19.43
CA THR A 105 4.55 -8.09 -19.83
C THR A 105 4.62 -6.96 -18.81
N THR A 106 4.55 -5.74 -19.29
CA THR A 106 4.33 -4.53 -18.48
C THR A 106 2.96 -3.94 -18.72
N THR A 107 2.17 -4.52 -19.63
CA THR A 107 0.87 -4.00 -20.03
C THR A 107 -0.24 -4.57 -19.17
N VAL A 108 -1.12 -3.70 -18.71
CA VAL A 108 -2.35 -4.05 -17.98
C VAL A 108 -3.55 -3.84 -18.89
N ALA A 109 -4.35 -4.89 -19.10
CA ALA A 109 -5.62 -4.73 -19.81
C ALA A 109 -6.55 -3.77 -19.04
N ASN A 110 -7.17 -2.85 -19.76
CA ASN A 110 -8.11 -1.89 -19.19
C ASN A 110 -7.50 -1.02 -18.05
N TRP A 111 -6.22 -0.65 -18.17
CA TRP A 111 -5.49 0.14 -17.16
C TRP A 111 -6.26 1.38 -16.70
N ALA A 112 -7.00 2.01 -17.60
CA ALA A 112 -7.80 3.21 -17.31
C ALA A 112 -8.98 2.96 -16.35
N ASP A 113 -9.43 1.72 -16.19
CA ASP A 113 -10.56 1.38 -15.32
C ASP A 113 -10.17 1.33 -13.83
N TYR A 114 -8.87 1.29 -13.53
CA TYR A 114 -8.36 1.17 -12.17
C TYR A 114 -8.01 2.54 -11.59
N ASP A 115 -8.68 2.91 -10.50
CA ASP A 115 -8.41 4.14 -9.74
C ASP A 115 -7.45 3.89 -8.58
N THR A 116 -7.47 2.68 -8.02
CA THR A 116 -6.59 2.28 -6.91
C THR A 116 -5.67 1.14 -7.35
N VAL A 117 -4.38 1.32 -7.14
CA VAL A 117 -3.36 0.35 -7.50
C VAL A 117 -2.48 0.03 -6.28
N TYR A 118 -2.55 -1.21 -5.81
CA TYR A 118 -1.58 -1.71 -4.83
C TYR A 118 -0.36 -2.24 -5.57
N ILE A 119 0.84 -1.93 -5.07
CA ILE A 119 2.10 -2.43 -5.64
C ILE A 119 2.91 -3.15 -4.58
N GLY A 120 3.08 -4.46 -4.75
CA GLY A 120 3.72 -5.36 -3.80
C GLY A 120 5.08 -5.87 -4.24
N TYR A 121 6.03 -5.94 -3.29
CA TYR A 121 7.39 -6.39 -3.53
C TYR A 121 8.06 -6.93 -2.26
N PRO A 122 9.01 -7.86 -2.39
CA PRO A 122 9.93 -8.15 -1.29
C PRO A 122 10.96 -7.02 -1.15
N ILE A 123 11.44 -6.78 0.07
CA ILE A 123 12.58 -5.88 0.29
C ILE A 123 13.88 -6.62 -0.02
N TRP A 124 14.64 -6.09 -0.96
CA TRP A 124 15.99 -6.53 -1.31
C TRP A 124 16.99 -5.42 -0.98
N TRP A 125 17.93 -5.66 -0.07
CA TRP A 125 18.92 -4.67 0.42
C TRP A 125 18.34 -3.29 0.78
N GLY A 126 17.13 -3.29 1.40
CA GLY A 126 16.48 -2.07 1.87
C GLY A 126 15.66 -1.30 0.84
N ILE A 127 15.58 -1.77 -0.40
CA ILE A 127 14.78 -1.18 -1.49
C ILE A 127 13.77 -2.18 -2.03
N ALA A 128 12.87 -1.72 -2.89
CA ALA A 128 11.96 -2.61 -3.63
C ALA A 128 12.77 -3.56 -4.53
N ALA A 129 12.35 -4.82 -4.62
CA ALA A 129 12.93 -5.74 -5.59
C ALA A 129 12.76 -5.18 -7.00
N TRP A 130 13.85 -5.03 -7.72
CA TRP A 130 13.95 -4.27 -8.97
C TRP A 130 13.12 -4.75 -10.16
N PRO A 131 12.57 -5.99 -10.24
CA PRO A 131 11.57 -6.30 -11.25
C PRO A 131 10.34 -5.37 -11.22
N VAL A 132 10.02 -4.77 -10.06
CA VAL A 132 8.91 -3.80 -9.93
C VAL A 132 9.25 -2.47 -10.60
N ASP A 133 10.52 -2.06 -10.59
CA ASP A 133 10.98 -0.82 -11.22
C ASP A 133 10.66 -0.78 -12.70
N THR A 134 10.84 -1.92 -13.40
CA THR A 134 10.54 -2.05 -14.83
C THR A 134 9.07 -1.80 -15.13
N PHE A 135 8.17 -2.33 -14.29
CA PHE A 135 6.74 -2.09 -14.42
C PHE A 135 6.38 -0.62 -14.16
N VAL A 136 6.92 -0.07 -13.08
CA VAL A 136 6.61 1.30 -12.65
C VAL A 136 7.07 2.33 -13.68
N LYS A 137 8.26 2.14 -14.27
CA LYS A 137 8.80 2.99 -15.36
C LYS A 137 7.97 2.91 -16.65
N ALA A 138 7.32 1.77 -16.91
CA ALA A 138 6.60 1.51 -18.15
C ALA A 138 5.14 2.01 -18.14
N ASN A 139 4.59 2.44 -16.98
CA ASN A 139 3.18 2.77 -16.85
C ASN A 139 2.98 4.21 -16.33
N ASP A 140 1.91 4.85 -16.81
CA ASP A 140 1.46 6.16 -16.32
C ASP A 140 0.41 5.99 -15.22
N PHE A 141 0.72 6.49 -14.02
CA PHE A 141 -0.15 6.42 -12.85
C PHE A 141 -0.99 7.70 -12.64
N THR A 142 -1.02 8.61 -13.62
CA THR A 142 -1.81 9.85 -13.51
C THR A 142 -3.26 9.54 -13.15
N GLY A 143 -3.77 10.19 -12.10
CA GLY A 143 -5.14 10.03 -11.60
C GLY A 143 -5.37 8.76 -10.76
N LYS A 144 -4.34 7.98 -10.48
CA LYS A 144 -4.45 6.77 -9.66
C LYS A 144 -3.91 7.01 -8.25
N THR A 145 -4.60 6.45 -7.26
CA THR A 145 -4.07 6.29 -5.91
C THR A 145 -3.21 5.03 -5.87
N VAL A 146 -1.93 5.18 -5.51
CA VAL A 146 -0.97 4.07 -5.49
C VAL A 146 -0.56 3.75 -4.07
N ILE A 147 -0.75 2.51 -3.65
CA ILE A 147 -0.50 2.05 -2.28
C ILE A 147 0.58 0.97 -2.31
N PRO A 148 1.85 1.32 -1.97
CA PRO A 148 2.90 0.32 -1.91
C PRO A 148 2.73 -0.60 -0.70
N PHE A 149 3.10 -1.87 -0.86
CA PHE A 149 3.25 -2.79 0.25
C PHE A 149 4.48 -3.68 0.04
N CYS A 150 5.10 -4.09 1.12
CA CYS A 150 6.26 -4.97 1.01
C CYS A 150 6.16 -6.16 1.94
N THR A 151 6.93 -7.20 1.62
CA THR A 151 7.20 -8.30 2.52
C THR A 151 8.69 -8.37 2.85
N SER A 152 8.99 -8.61 4.11
CA SER A 152 10.36 -8.79 4.57
C SER A 152 10.40 -9.60 5.86
N GLY A 153 11.54 -10.24 6.15
CA GLY A 153 11.75 -10.94 7.43
C GLY A 153 11.82 -9.97 8.60
N SER A 154 12.49 -8.82 8.44
CA SER A 154 12.71 -7.86 9.52
C SER A 154 12.81 -6.41 9.08
N SER A 155 13.23 -6.14 7.84
CA SER A 155 13.36 -4.77 7.33
C SER A 155 11.99 -4.11 7.19
N ASP A 156 11.89 -2.85 7.58
CA ASP A 156 10.69 -2.05 7.33
C ASP A 156 10.62 -1.66 5.83
N ILE A 157 9.48 -1.09 5.42
CA ILE A 157 9.27 -0.60 4.06
C ILE A 157 10.24 0.55 3.71
N GLY A 158 10.67 1.31 4.70
CA GLY A 158 11.62 2.42 4.55
C GLY A 158 11.18 3.39 3.44
N GLU A 159 12.14 3.82 2.62
CA GLU A 159 11.93 4.74 1.51
C GLU A 159 11.55 4.03 0.18
N SER A 160 11.37 2.71 0.18
CA SER A 160 11.18 1.96 -1.06
C SER A 160 9.96 2.42 -1.86
N GLY A 161 8.84 2.76 -1.19
CA GLY A 161 7.66 3.34 -1.83
C GLY A 161 7.91 4.71 -2.44
N THR A 162 8.64 5.58 -1.74
CA THR A 162 9.03 6.92 -2.23
C THR A 162 9.95 6.82 -3.45
N GLN A 163 10.87 5.86 -3.45
CA GLN A 163 11.75 5.61 -4.59
C GLN A 163 10.97 5.15 -5.82
N LEU A 164 10.00 4.24 -5.65
CA LEU A 164 9.11 3.83 -6.74
C LEU A 164 8.25 5.00 -7.26
N ALA A 165 7.75 5.86 -6.37
CA ALA A 165 7.02 7.08 -6.74
C ALA A 165 7.87 8.02 -7.61
N ALA A 166 9.15 8.18 -7.24
CA ALA A 166 10.09 8.98 -8.02
C ALA A 166 10.37 8.37 -9.40
N LEU A 167 10.46 7.03 -9.50
CA LEU A 167 10.63 6.32 -10.77
C LEU A 167 9.41 6.43 -11.67
N ALA A 168 8.20 6.36 -11.09
CA ALA A 168 6.94 6.51 -11.82
C ALA A 168 6.74 7.93 -12.37
N GLY A 169 7.13 8.94 -11.59
CA GLY A 169 6.94 10.35 -11.92
C GLY A 169 5.49 10.82 -11.94
N THR A 170 4.52 9.93 -11.77
CA THR A 170 3.07 10.18 -11.80
C THR A 170 2.35 9.36 -10.73
N GLY A 171 1.09 9.72 -10.40
CA GLY A 171 0.25 9.05 -9.42
C GLY A 171 0.26 9.71 -8.04
N ASP A 172 -0.77 9.41 -7.25
CA ASP A 172 -0.90 9.83 -5.85
C ASP A 172 -0.44 8.68 -4.94
N TRP A 173 0.86 8.67 -4.62
CA TRP A 173 1.51 7.61 -3.85
C TRP A 173 1.29 7.79 -2.36
N GLN A 174 0.71 6.77 -1.74
CA GLN A 174 0.37 6.75 -0.33
C GLN A 174 1.49 6.14 0.52
N THR A 175 1.38 6.32 1.83
CA THR A 175 2.22 5.59 2.78
C THR A 175 1.98 4.09 2.64
N GLY A 176 3.07 3.34 2.44
CA GLY A 176 3.02 1.90 2.27
C GLY A 176 2.95 1.14 3.59
N LYS A 177 2.65 -0.16 3.50
CA LYS A 177 2.61 -1.08 4.65
C LYS A 177 3.56 -2.25 4.44
N ARG A 178 4.28 -2.63 5.52
CA ARG A 178 5.06 -3.87 5.57
C ARG A 178 4.24 -5.00 6.12
N PHE A 179 4.37 -6.17 5.49
CA PHE A 179 3.86 -7.45 6.01
C PHE A 179 5.01 -8.40 6.34
N PRO A 180 4.89 -9.26 7.36
CA PRO A 180 5.88 -10.29 7.63
C PRO A 180 5.88 -11.37 6.53
N SER A 181 6.91 -12.23 6.52
CA SER A 181 7.05 -13.30 5.51
C SER A 181 5.99 -14.40 5.56
N ALA A 182 5.11 -14.41 6.56
CA ALA A 182 3.99 -15.33 6.69
C ALA A 182 2.73 -14.55 7.02
N VAL A 183 2.13 -13.93 6.01
CA VAL A 183 0.93 -13.10 6.16
C VAL A 183 -0.32 -13.94 6.21
N THR A 184 -1.21 -13.63 7.15
CA THR A 184 -2.58 -14.13 7.22
C THR A 184 -3.57 -13.09 6.68
N GLN A 185 -4.74 -13.53 6.22
CA GLN A 185 -5.81 -12.62 5.78
C GLN A 185 -6.21 -11.61 6.86
N GLN A 186 -6.12 -12.00 8.15
CA GLN A 186 -6.46 -11.12 9.26
C GLN A 186 -5.49 -9.94 9.39
N GLU A 187 -4.19 -10.15 9.18
CA GLU A 187 -3.17 -9.09 9.27
C GLU A 187 -3.25 -8.06 8.13
N VAL A 188 -3.96 -8.38 7.07
CA VAL A 188 -4.19 -7.47 5.94
C VAL A 188 -5.43 -6.60 6.18
N ALA A 189 -6.43 -7.12 6.92
CA ALA A 189 -7.68 -6.42 7.19
C ALA A 189 -7.57 -5.35 8.30
N ASP A 190 -6.50 -5.41 9.12
CA ASP A 190 -6.17 -4.46 10.18
C ASP A 190 -5.22 -3.35 9.67
#